data_ef30227aeb4ddeff6b5aab24d6fed89d
#
_entry.id   ef30227aeb4ddeff6b5aab24d6fed89d
#
_cell.length_a   1.000
_cell.length_b   1.000
_cell.length_c   1.000
_cell.angle_alpha   90.00
_cell.angle_beta   90.00
_cell.angle_gamma   90.00
#
_symmetry.space_group_name_H-M   'P 1'
#
loop_
_entity.id
_entity.type
_entity.pdbx_description
1 polymer ?
#
loop_
_entity_poly.entity_id
_entity_poly.type
_entity_poly.pdbx_seq_one_letter_code
_entity_poly.pdbx_strand_id
1 'polypeptide(L)'
;MIRYAEFCTGIGGFTLGIARSELDAEMVYCNEIDDSCEKTYEVNFSRKFDSKDIFGIEADKLPDFDMMCAGFPCQPFSQAGKGLGFSDSRGTVLFKLVEIIKAKRPAIVFFENVPNLVRHNKGDTYQFLIDSLNENGYSVFDKILDSSYFGVPQSRPRVYIVAFKKSVFGDHKMVFTDKKTKQTGLRNFLNYGDYSIPISEKWEEYIDLYTKKKSINDISFELPKTRRSLERIAPNCDLNDCIFQIRSSGIRAYSLDDPFPTFAVSNSGGGAMIPVLSKERRHLNLTEMKRIMGFPEEFVFPVSRTDSIKQLANAVCPPVIESICNDLNAIAKGILT
;
A
#
# COMPACT_ATOMS: atom_id res chain seq x y z
N MET A 1 25.42 1.31 -10.99
CA MET A 1 24.06 0.67 -11.11
C MET A 1 23.83 -0.27 -9.94
N ILE A 2 22.80 -0.04 -9.12
CA ILE A 2 22.43 -0.81 -7.93
C ILE A 2 21.57 -2.01 -8.36
N ARG A 3 21.99 -3.24 -8.01
CA ARG A 3 21.20 -4.45 -8.27
C ARG A 3 20.21 -4.65 -7.12
N TYR A 4 18.92 -4.77 -7.40
CA TYR A 4 17.94 -4.95 -6.34
C TYR A 4 17.07 -6.20 -6.48
N ALA A 5 16.66 -6.74 -5.34
CA ALA A 5 15.68 -7.81 -5.22
C ALA A 5 14.42 -7.30 -4.53
N GLU A 6 13.23 -7.66 -5.05
CA GLU A 6 11.94 -7.28 -4.49
C GLU A 6 11.19 -8.52 -4.02
N PHE A 7 10.70 -8.50 -2.78
CA PHE A 7 9.92 -9.57 -2.17
C PHE A 7 8.53 -9.05 -1.81
N CYS A 8 7.53 -9.92 -1.89
CA CYS A 8 6.11 -9.53 -1.79
C CYS A 8 5.79 -8.41 -2.79
N THR A 9 6.21 -8.64 -4.03
CA THR A 9 6.23 -7.63 -5.12
C THR A 9 4.84 -7.07 -5.44
N GLY A 10 3.78 -7.87 -5.25
CA GLY A 10 2.43 -7.50 -5.62
C GLY A 10 2.35 -7.15 -7.11
N ILE A 11 1.83 -5.97 -7.41
CA ILE A 11 1.75 -5.46 -8.78
C ILE A 11 2.90 -4.50 -9.14
N GLY A 12 3.99 -4.49 -8.39
CA GLY A 12 5.19 -3.72 -8.72
C GLY A 12 5.19 -2.26 -8.28
N GLY A 13 4.65 -1.96 -7.10
CA GLY A 13 4.67 -0.59 -6.57
C GLY A 13 6.09 -0.07 -6.31
N PHE A 14 6.98 -0.91 -5.77
CA PHE A 14 8.41 -0.60 -5.66
C PHE A 14 9.07 -0.48 -7.03
N THR A 15 8.89 -1.49 -7.89
CA THR A 15 9.43 -1.51 -9.27
C THR A 15 9.11 -0.20 -10.00
N LEU A 16 7.84 0.24 -9.96
CA LEU A 16 7.40 1.46 -10.64
C LEU A 16 8.01 2.72 -10.01
N GLY A 17 8.08 2.79 -8.68
CA GLY A 17 8.66 3.94 -7.98
C GLY A 17 10.16 4.05 -8.20
N ILE A 18 10.89 2.94 -8.19
CA ILE A 18 12.33 2.88 -8.51
C ILE A 18 12.56 3.32 -9.95
N ALA A 19 11.80 2.79 -10.91
CA ALA A 19 11.94 3.12 -12.33
C ALA A 19 11.66 4.60 -12.65
N ARG A 20 10.88 5.31 -11.82
CA ARG A 20 10.61 6.74 -11.97
C ARG A 20 11.63 7.63 -11.28
N SER A 21 12.41 7.07 -10.38
CA SER A 21 13.40 7.81 -9.60
C SER A 21 14.70 8.04 -10.40
N GLU A 22 15.57 8.87 -9.84
CA GLU A 22 16.93 9.09 -10.35
C GLU A 22 17.91 7.97 -9.95
N LEU A 23 17.47 6.99 -9.18
CA LEU A 23 18.30 5.89 -8.71
C LEU A 23 18.64 4.94 -9.88
N ASP A 24 19.92 4.88 -10.24
CA ASP A 24 20.41 3.94 -11.25
C ASP A 24 20.37 2.51 -10.68
N ALA A 25 19.26 1.80 -10.91
CA ALA A 25 19.01 0.49 -10.32
C ALA A 25 18.44 -0.51 -11.32
N GLU A 26 18.88 -1.76 -11.21
CA GLU A 26 18.41 -2.91 -12.01
C GLU A 26 17.83 -3.99 -11.11
N MET A 27 16.63 -4.47 -11.44
CA MET A 27 16.03 -5.61 -10.76
C MET A 27 16.69 -6.91 -11.20
N VAL A 28 17.19 -7.67 -10.24
CA VAL A 28 17.78 -8.99 -10.48
C VAL A 28 16.89 -10.13 -10.02
N TYR A 29 15.98 -9.89 -9.08
CA TYR A 29 15.04 -10.88 -8.57
C TYR A 29 13.75 -10.23 -8.07
N CYS A 30 12.62 -10.90 -8.28
CA CYS A 30 11.35 -10.54 -7.69
C CYS A 30 10.51 -11.76 -7.35
N ASN A 31 9.75 -11.70 -6.25
CA ASN A 31 8.94 -12.81 -5.73
C ASN A 31 7.58 -12.32 -5.21
N GLU A 32 6.54 -13.05 -5.59
CA GLU A 32 5.18 -12.89 -5.10
C GLU A 32 4.45 -14.24 -5.18
N ILE A 33 3.56 -14.52 -4.23
CA ILE A 33 2.80 -15.79 -4.19
C ILE A 33 1.45 -15.71 -4.91
N ASP A 34 0.91 -14.50 -5.13
CA ASP A 34 -0.40 -14.31 -5.76
C ASP A 34 -0.27 -14.35 -7.30
N ASP A 35 -0.67 -15.48 -7.91
CA ASP A 35 -0.67 -15.68 -9.36
C ASP A 35 -1.46 -14.60 -10.13
N SER A 36 -2.47 -13.99 -9.50
CA SER A 36 -3.21 -12.91 -10.12
C SER A 36 -2.36 -11.64 -10.27
N CYS A 37 -1.45 -11.41 -9.33
CA CYS A 37 -0.47 -10.33 -9.40
C CYS A 37 0.57 -10.58 -10.50
N GLU A 38 0.98 -11.84 -10.74
CA GLU A 38 1.92 -12.19 -11.81
C GLU A 38 1.42 -11.71 -13.18
N LYS A 39 0.16 -11.98 -13.49
CA LYS A 39 -0.46 -11.55 -14.76
C LYS A 39 -0.40 -10.04 -14.93
N THR A 40 -0.71 -9.31 -13.88
CA THR A 40 -0.67 -7.84 -13.89
C THR A 40 0.76 -7.33 -13.99
N TYR A 41 1.69 -7.95 -13.27
CA TYR A 41 3.09 -7.57 -13.29
C TYR A 41 3.73 -7.83 -14.66
N GLU A 42 3.52 -9.02 -15.24
CA GLU A 42 4.10 -9.42 -16.53
C GLU A 42 3.68 -8.47 -17.66
N VAL A 43 2.41 -8.10 -17.74
CA VAL A 43 1.92 -7.21 -18.81
C VAL A 43 2.47 -5.79 -18.72
N ASN A 44 2.80 -5.31 -17.51
CA ASN A 44 3.28 -3.94 -17.30
C ASN A 44 4.81 -3.84 -17.33
N PHE A 45 5.54 -4.88 -16.95
CA PHE A 45 7.00 -4.84 -16.81
C PHE A 45 7.74 -5.82 -17.73
N SER A 46 7.01 -6.59 -18.56
CA SER A 46 7.57 -7.61 -19.46
C SER A 46 8.51 -8.60 -18.74
N ARG A 47 8.21 -8.92 -17.48
CA ARG A 47 8.99 -9.77 -16.61
C ARG A 47 8.07 -10.64 -15.76
N LYS A 48 8.47 -11.88 -15.54
CA LYS A 48 7.86 -12.80 -14.56
C LYS A 48 8.58 -12.72 -13.23
N PHE A 49 7.86 -12.96 -12.15
CA PHE A 49 8.47 -13.16 -10.83
C PHE A 49 8.54 -14.64 -10.45
N ASP A 50 9.34 -14.96 -9.43
CA ASP A 50 9.32 -16.28 -8.81
C ASP A 50 8.03 -16.39 -7.96
N SER A 51 7.07 -17.21 -8.41
CA SER A 51 5.77 -17.41 -7.76
C SER A 51 5.80 -18.39 -6.58
N LYS A 52 7.01 -18.79 -6.13
CA LYS A 52 7.13 -19.63 -4.94
C LYS A 52 6.68 -18.92 -3.68
N ASP A 53 6.16 -19.70 -2.75
CA ASP A 53 6.03 -19.25 -1.36
C ASP A 53 7.40 -18.80 -0.85
N ILE A 54 7.48 -17.63 -0.24
CA ILE A 54 8.72 -17.06 0.29
C ILE A 54 9.44 -18.02 1.25
N PHE A 55 8.71 -18.88 1.97
CA PHE A 55 9.28 -19.89 2.85
C PHE A 55 10.02 -21.00 2.11
N GLY A 56 9.70 -21.23 0.84
CA GLY A 56 10.40 -22.16 -0.05
C GLY A 56 11.64 -21.59 -0.73
N ILE A 57 11.94 -20.30 -0.54
CA ILE A 57 13.12 -19.65 -1.13
C ILE A 57 14.37 -20.05 -0.34
N GLU A 58 15.35 -20.60 -1.04
CA GLU A 58 16.68 -20.89 -0.52
C GLU A 58 17.57 -19.67 -0.76
N ALA A 59 17.94 -18.96 0.32
CA ALA A 59 18.69 -17.71 0.24
C ALA A 59 20.00 -17.84 -0.57
N ASP A 60 20.69 -18.95 -0.45
CA ASP A 60 21.95 -19.20 -1.14
C ASP A 60 21.80 -19.32 -2.67
N LYS A 61 20.60 -19.69 -3.14
CA LYS A 61 20.28 -19.78 -4.57
C LYS A 61 19.84 -18.47 -5.21
N LEU A 62 19.56 -17.45 -4.39
CA LEU A 62 19.24 -16.13 -4.90
C LEU A 62 20.45 -15.49 -5.58
N PRO A 63 20.26 -14.68 -6.62
CA PRO A 63 21.33 -13.84 -7.15
C PRO A 63 21.86 -12.90 -6.07
N ASP A 64 23.06 -12.38 -6.25
CA ASP A 64 23.56 -11.31 -5.39
C ASP A 64 22.87 -10.00 -5.75
N PHE A 65 22.56 -9.20 -4.74
CA PHE A 65 21.93 -7.90 -4.88
C PHE A 65 22.44 -6.92 -3.82
N ASP A 66 22.43 -5.64 -4.18
CA ASP A 66 22.90 -4.54 -3.33
C ASP A 66 21.77 -3.96 -2.47
N MET A 67 20.53 -4.03 -2.97
CA MET A 67 19.35 -3.51 -2.28
C MET A 67 18.25 -4.56 -2.21
N MET A 68 17.63 -4.69 -1.04
CA MET A 68 16.46 -5.54 -0.79
C MET A 68 15.23 -4.68 -0.52
N CYS A 69 14.19 -4.85 -1.33
CA CYS A 69 12.90 -4.17 -1.18
C CYS A 69 11.80 -5.15 -0.78
N ALA A 70 10.89 -4.75 0.15
CA ALA A 70 9.70 -5.53 0.44
C ALA A 70 8.56 -4.69 1.04
N GLY A 71 7.34 -4.89 0.51
CA GLY A 71 6.09 -4.46 1.13
C GLY A 71 5.39 -5.66 1.76
N PHE A 72 5.88 -6.15 2.88
CA PHE A 72 5.45 -7.42 3.45
C PHE A 72 4.15 -7.30 4.26
N PRO A 73 3.31 -8.39 4.33
CA PRO A 73 2.08 -8.36 5.10
C PRO A 73 2.35 -8.27 6.61
N CYS A 74 1.59 -7.38 7.31
CA CYS A 74 1.60 -7.30 8.76
C CYS A 74 0.71 -8.42 9.34
N GLN A 75 1.27 -9.63 9.47
CA GLN A 75 0.58 -10.75 10.11
C GLN A 75 0.87 -10.78 11.61
N PRO A 76 -0.14 -11.02 12.48
CA PRO A 76 0.08 -11.14 13.90
C PRO A 76 0.90 -12.40 14.22
N PHE A 77 1.91 -12.26 15.07
CA PHE A 77 2.67 -13.37 15.63
C PHE A 77 1.80 -14.43 16.35
N SER A 78 0.53 -14.09 16.67
CA SER A 78 -0.35 -14.89 17.50
C SER A 78 -1.15 -15.96 16.75
N GLN A 79 -1.10 -16.07 15.42
CA GLN A 79 -1.89 -17.07 14.69
C GLN A 79 -1.15 -18.39 14.42
N ALA A 80 0.13 -18.46 14.66
CA ALA A 80 0.96 -19.65 14.39
C ALA A 80 1.11 -20.60 15.59
N GLY A 81 0.35 -20.46 16.67
CA GLY A 81 0.43 -21.43 17.76
C GLY A 81 -0.20 -20.98 19.08
N LYS A 82 -1.22 -21.68 19.51
CA LYS A 82 -1.74 -21.58 20.87
C LYS A 82 -0.65 -22.04 21.87
N GLY A 83 0.11 -21.10 22.43
CA GLY A 83 0.81 -21.33 23.69
C GLY A 83 2.30 -21.69 23.65
N LEU A 84 3.00 -21.58 22.53
CA LEU A 84 4.44 -21.89 22.45
C LEU A 84 5.29 -20.65 22.16
N GLY A 85 5.35 -19.68 23.01
CA GLY A 85 6.33 -18.58 23.03
C GLY A 85 7.08 -18.24 21.72
N PHE A 86 8.13 -17.47 21.79
CA PHE A 86 9.01 -17.06 20.66
C PHE A 86 9.52 -18.19 19.74
N SER A 87 9.39 -19.46 20.12
CA SER A 87 9.86 -20.61 19.33
C SER A 87 9.02 -20.92 18.10
N ASP A 88 7.76 -20.42 18.04
CA ASP A 88 6.85 -20.64 16.89
C ASP A 88 6.75 -19.45 15.93
N SER A 89 7.53 -18.40 16.18
CA SER A 89 7.60 -17.17 15.41
C SER A 89 8.32 -17.33 14.04
N ARG A 90 8.99 -18.46 13.82
CA ARG A 90 9.74 -18.79 12.59
C ARG A 90 8.89 -18.88 11.31
N GLY A 91 7.56 -18.78 11.43
CA GLY A 91 6.62 -18.90 10.32
C GLY A 91 6.06 -17.58 9.76
N THR A 92 6.65 -16.41 10.06
CA THR A 92 6.18 -15.15 9.47
C THR A 92 7.10 -14.69 8.33
N VAL A 93 6.50 -14.02 7.34
CA VAL A 93 7.25 -13.43 6.20
C VAL A 93 8.43 -12.58 6.68
N LEU A 94 8.26 -11.80 7.75
CA LEU A 94 9.32 -10.96 8.31
C LEU A 94 10.56 -11.77 8.73
N PHE A 95 10.38 -12.94 9.38
CA PHE A 95 11.51 -13.78 9.78
C PHE A 95 12.27 -14.31 8.57
N LYS A 96 11.54 -14.70 7.52
CA LYS A 96 12.17 -15.17 6.28
C LYS A 96 12.95 -14.05 5.57
N LEU A 97 12.41 -12.83 5.56
CA LEU A 97 13.14 -11.67 5.04
C LEU A 97 14.43 -11.40 5.83
N VAL A 98 14.39 -11.50 7.17
CA VAL A 98 15.59 -11.37 8.02
C VAL A 98 16.59 -12.51 7.74
N GLU A 99 16.14 -13.75 7.54
CA GLU A 99 17.01 -14.87 7.13
C GLU A 99 17.73 -14.56 5.81
N ILE A 100 17.02 -14.07 4.80
CA ILE A 100 17.59 -13.68 3.51
C ILE A 100 18.60 -12.54 3.67
N ILE A 101 18.30 -11.54 4.52
CA ILE A 101 19.22 -10.43 4.83
C ILE A 101 20.51 -10.97 5.46
N LYS A 102 20.41 -11.92 6.39
CA LYS A 102 21.60 -12.55 7.05
C LYS A 102 22.48 -13.28 6.04
N ALA A 103 21.88 -13.98 5.11
CA ALA A 103 22.60 -14.75 4.07
C ALA A 103 23.19 -13.83 2.99
N LYS A 104 22.41 -12.94 2.42
CA LYS A 104 22.81 -12.12 1.25
C LYS A 104 23.50 -10.81 1.63
N ARG A 105 23.27 -10.28 2.85
CA ARG A 105 23.90 -9.08 3.37
C ARG A 105 23.89 -7.87 2.43
N PRO A 106 22.70 -7.49 1.88
CA PRO A 106 22.62 -6.36 0.95
C PRO A 106 23.17 -5.08 1.57
N ALA A 107 23.64 -4.16 0.75
CA ALA A 107 24.14 -2.86 1.21
C ALA A 107 22.99 -1.97 1.75
N ILE A 108 21.79 -2.11 1.17
CA ILE A 108 20.58 -1.37 1.53
C ILE A 108 19.43 -2.35 1.76
N VAL A 109 18.64 -2.12 2.82
CA VAL A 109 17.33 -2.75 3.04
C VAL A 109 16.28 -1.64 3.00
N PHE A 110 15.23 -1.82 2.20
CA PHE A 110 14.15 -0.85 2.06
C PHE A 110 12.78 -1.53 2.19
N PHE A 111 12.09 -1.29 3.30
CA PHE A 111 10.81 -1.89 3.63
C PHE A 111 9.69 -0.87 3.73
N GLU A 112 8.47 -1.30 3.37
CA GLU A 112 7.22 -0.58 3.59
C GLU A 112 6.25 -1.42 4.41
N ASN A 113 5.50 -0.76 5.30
CA ASN A 113 4.42 -1.42 6.03
C ASN A 113 3.38 -0.41 6.55
N VAL A 114 2.28 -0.93 7.11
CA VAL A 114 1.29 -0.10 7.79
C VAL A 114 1.87 0.51 9.07
N PRO A 115 1.46 1.74 9.48
CA PRO A 115 1.98 2.37 10.71
C PRO A 115 1.74 1.55 11.98
N ASN A 116 0.71 0.68 11.94
CA ASN A 116 0.43 -0.20 13.07
C ASN A 116 1.54 -1.22 13.34
N LEU A 117 2.46 -1.48 12.40
CA LEU A 117 3.64 -2.32 12.63
C LEU A 117 4.42 -1.88 13.88
N VAL A 118 4.60 -0.56 14.05
CA VAL A 118 5.35 0.03 15.17
C VAL A 118 4.68 -0.26 16.53
N ARG A 119 3.35 -0.46 16.55
CA ARG A 119 2.58 -0.75 17.77
C ARG A 119 2.12 -2.19 17.87
N HIS A 120 2.31 -2.96 16.81
CA HIS A 120 1.85 -4.34 16.70
C HIS A 120 2.49 -5.20 17.79
N ASN A 121 1.67 -6.01 18.47
CA ASN A 121 2.12 -6.85 19.60
C ASN A 121 2.94 -6.05 20.63
N LYS A 122 2.42 -4.92 21.08
CA LYS A 122 3.06 -3.98 22.02
C LYS A 122 4.42 -3.43 21.55
N GLY A 123 4.70 -3.48 20.24
CA GLY A 123 5.95 -3.06 19.63
C GLY A 123 6.97 -4.18 19.38
N ASP A 124 6.73 -5.39 19.88
CA ASP A 124 7.71 -6.50 19.82
C ASP A 124 8.09 -6.85 18.36
N THR A 125 7.12 -6.80 17.42
CA THR A 125 7.39 -7.09 16.00
C THR A 125 8.35 -6.10 15.37
N TYR A 126 8.13 -4.83 15.65
CA TYR A 126 8.98 -3.76 15.13
C TYR A 126 10.37 -3.80 15.81
N GLN A 127 10.40 -3.97 17.12
CA GLN A 127 11.66 -4.07 17.86
C GLN A 127 12.51 -5.27 17.39
N PHE A 128 11.87 -6.42 17.16
CA PHE A 128 12.57 -7.57 16.57
C PHE A 128 13.23 -7.25 15.23
N LEU A 129 12.54 -6.52 14.34
CA LEU A 129 13.11 -6.11 13.04
C LEU A 129 14.33 -5.19 13.25
N ILE A 130 14.19 -4.17 14.11
CA ILE A 130 15.25 -3.20 14.38
C ILE A 130 16.47 -3.89 15.00
N ASP A 131 16.26 -4.74 16.01
CA ASP A 131 17.34 -5.48 16.68
C ASP A 131 18.04 -6.43 15.70
N SER A 132 17.26 -7.17 14.90
CA SER A 132 17.81 -8.08 13.89
C SER A 132 18.69 -7.34 12.87
N LEU A 133 18.29 -6.16 12.42
CA LEU A 133 19.09 -5.35 11.49
C LEU A 133 20.34 -4.81 12.16
N ASN A 134 20.24 -4.27 13.39
CA ASN A 134 21.36 -3.75 14.14
C ASN A 134 22.42 -4.82 14.45
N GLU A 135 21.99 -6.01 14.89
CA GLU A 135 22.87 -7.17 15.16
C GLU A 135 23.58 -7.66 13.89
N ASN A 136 22.97 -7.48 12.72
CA ASN A 136 23.58 -7.81 11.43
C ASN A 136 24.42 -6.67 10.84
N GLY A 137 24.67 -5.60 11.60
CA GLY A 137 25.60 -4.54 11.23
C GLY A 137 24.98 -3.45 10.37
N TYR A 138 23.67 -3.22 10.47
CA TYR A 138 23.00 -2.11 9.80
C TYR A 138 22.74 -0.93 10.73
N SER A 139 22.70 0.27 10.16
CA SER A 139 22.10 1.46 10.77
C SER A 139 20.68 1.61 10.22
N VAL A 140 19.68 1.71 11.10
CA VAL A 140 18.27 1.69 10.72
C VAL A 140 17.65 3.07 10.86
N PHE A 141 16.89 3.49 9.87
CA PHE A 141 16.15 4.75 9.79
C PHE A 141 14.73 4.47 9.36
N ASP A 142 13.76 5.09 10.00
CA ASP A 142 12.36 4.94 9.63
C ASP A 142 11.62 6.28 9.68
N LYS A 143 10.55 6.35 8.90
CA LYS A 143 9.63 7.47 8.91
C LYS A 143 8.24 7.06 8.48
N ILE A 144 7.23 7.61 9.13
CA ILE A 144 5.85 7.52 8.65
C ILE A 144 5.62 8.67 7.67
N LEU A 145 5.31 8.31 6.42
CA LEU A 145 4.96 9.25 5.34
C LEU A 145 3.53 9.00 4.89
N ASP A 146 2.81 10.06 4.55
CA ASP A 146 1.45 9.99 4.01
C ASP A 146 1.48 10.34 2.52
N SER A 147 0.96 9.44 1.67
CA SER A 147 0.99 9.58 0.22
C SER A 147 0.30 10.86 -0.29
N SER A 148 -0.65 11.44 0.47
CA SER A 148 -1.32 12.68 0.09
C SER A 148 -0.40 13.90 -0.05
N TYR A 149 0.79 13.84 0.53
CA TYR A 149 1.83 14.86 0.37
C TYR A 149 2.76 14.61 -0.82
N PHE A 150 2.58 13.50 -1.54
CA PHE A 150 3.41 13.09 -2.68
C PHE A 150 2.65 13.13 -4.01
N GLY A 151 1.64 14.01 -4.11
CA GLY A 151 0.92 14.26 -5.35
C GLY A 151 -0.23 13.30 -5.66
N VAL A 152 -0.57 12.37 -4.74
CA VAL A 152 -1.72 11.49 -4.90
C VAL A 152 -2.89 11.91 -3.99
N PRO A 153 -4.14 11.77 -4.44
CA PRO A 153 -5.30 12.24 -3.70
C PRO A 153 -5.76 11.23 -2.65
N GLN A 154 -4.82 10.61 -1.92
CA GLN A 154 -5.13 9.63 -0.87
C GLN A 154 -4.30 9.86 0.37
N SER A 155 -4.95 9.98 1.52
CA SER A 155 -4.29 9.84 2.82
C SER A 155 -4.03 8.36 3.12
N ARG A 156 -2.79 7.94 2.91
CA ARG A 156 -2.31 6.58 3.11
C ARG A 156 -0.99 6.61 3.87
N PRO A 157 -1.05 6.81 5.20
CA PRO A 157 0.17 6.76 6.01
C PRO A 157 0.77 5.36 5.99
N ARG A 158 2.09 5.29 5.80
CA ARG A 158 2.89 4.05 5.84
C ARG A 158 4.21 4.32 6.55
N VAL A 159 4.71 3.32 7.27
CA VAL A 159 6.07 3.35 7.78
C VAL A 159 7.01 2.84 6.69
N TYR A 160 8.02 3.64 6.39
CA TYR A 160 9.12 3.29 5.48
C TYR A 160 10.36 3.11 6.33
N ILE A 161 11.04 1.99 6.14
CA ILE A 161 12.22 1.60 6.92
C ILE A 161 13.37 1.41 5.93
N VAL A 162 14.42 2.19 6.08
CA VAL A 162 15.65 2.08 5.31
C VAL A 162 16.78 1.69 6.24
N ALA A 163 17.55 0.68 5.88
CA ALA A 163 18.73 0.30 6.67
C ALA A 163 19.97 0.24 5.79
N PHE A 164 21.06 0.84 6.27
CA PHE A 164 22.34 0.89 5.60
C PHE A 164 23.34 -0.03 6.29
N LYS A 165 24.03 -0.88 5.52
CA LYS A 165 25.12 -1.70 6.01
C LYS A 165 26.28 -0.82 6.44
N LYS A 166 26.63 -0.82 7.74
CA LYS A 166 27.65 0.05 8.33
C LYS A 166 29.01 -0.08 7.66
N SER A 167 29.40 -1.30 7.24
CA SER A 167 30.67 -1.52 6.56
C SER A 167 30.75 -0.91 5.16
N VAL A 168 29.62 -0.48 4.58
CA VAL A 168 29.54 0.15 3.25
C VAL A 168 29.31 1.66 3.41
N PHE A 169 28.36 2.04 4.26
CA PHE A 169 27.90 3.43 4.37
C PHE A 169 28.49 4.19 5.57
N GLY A 170 29.21 3.51 6.48
CA GLY A 170 29.75 4.17 7.67
C GLY A 170 28.65 4.85 8.50
N ASP A 171 28.84 6.13 8.80
CA ASP A 171 27.94 6.97 9.60
C ASP A 171 26.90 7.74 8.77
N HIS A 172 26.73 7.43 7.46
CA HIS A 172 25.73 8.08 6.63
C HIS A 172 24.34 7.83 7.21
N LYS A 173 23.51 8.88 7.16
CA LYS A 173 22.14 8.87 7.67
C LYS A 173 21.14 9.03 6.54
N MET A 174 20.06 8.26 6.61
CA MET A 174 18.91 8.47 5.74
C MET A 174 18.15 9.72 6.18
N VAL A 175 17.95 10.64 5.26
CA VAL A 175 17.08 11.81 5.46
C VAL A 175 15.91 11.67 4.50
N PHE A 176 14.74 11.36 5.05
CA PHE A 176 13.52 11.27 4.24
C PHE A 176 13.01 12.66 3.90
N THR A 177 12.81 12.96 2.63
CA THR A 177 12.12 14.16 2.18
C THR A 177 10.70 14.20 2.72
N ASP A 178 10.41 15.17 3.56
CA ASP A 178 9.08 15.38 4.14
C ASP A 178 8.41 16.55 3.43
N LYS A 179 7.66 16.24 2.38
CA LYS A 179 6.93 17.25 1.60
C LYS A 179 5.70 17.72 2.40
N LYS A 180 5.89 18.61 3.38
CA LYS A 180 4.77 19.27 4.09
C LYS A 180 4.08 20.32 3.20
N THR A 181 3.80 19.96 1.97
CA THR A 181 3.02 20.77 1.04
C THR A 181 1.53 20.55 1.29
N LYS A 182 0.68 21.36 0.61
CA LYS A 182 -0.78 21.16 0.65
C LYS A 182 -1.11 19.74 0.20
N GLN A 183 -1.92 19.03 0.98
CA GLN A 183 -2.44 17.73 0.60
C GLN A 183 -3.25 17.83 -0.70
N THR A 184 -3.21 16.78 -1.48
CA THR A 184 -3.90 16.71 -2.78
C THR A 184 -5.31 16.18 -2.59
N GLY A 185 -6.32 16.99 -2.95
CA GLY A 185 -7.73 16.59 -2.92
C GLY A 185 -8.11 15.68 -4.10
N LEU A 186 -9.21 14.94 -3.92
CA LEU A 186 -9.67 13.94 -4.90
C LEU A 186 -10.30 14.55 -6.15
N ARG A 187 -10.94 15.73 -6.05
CA ARG A 187 -11.78 16.33 -7.10
C ARG A 187 -11.15 16.34 -8.50
N ASN A 188 -9.89 16.72 -8.60
CA ASN A 188 -9.18 16.86 -9.88
C ASN A 188 -8.74 15.52 -10.51
N PHE A 189 -8.98 14.41 -9.83
CA PHE A 189 -8.61 13.07 -10.27
C PHE A 189 -9.80 12.24 -10.76
N LEU A 190 -11.01 12.84 -10.72
CA LEU A 190 -12.24 12.19 -11.13
C LEU A 190 -12.55 12.41 -12.63
N ASN A 191 -13.14 11.39 -13.24
CA ASN A 191 -13.66 11.43 -14.62
C ASN A 191 -15.14 11.78 -14.59
N TYR A 192 -15.47 13.08 -14.50
CA TYR A 192 -16.85 13.53 -14.49
C TYR A 192 -17.57 13.12 -15.78
N GLY A 193 -18.83 12.67 -15.64
CA GLY A 193 -19.63 12.22 -16.76
C GLY A 193 -19.36 10.78 -17.23
N ASP A 194 -18.48 10.04 -16.54
CA ASP A 194 -18.28 8.61 -16.79
C ASP A 194 -19.22 7.78 -15.90
N TYR A 195 -20.32 7.32 -16.47
CA TYR A 195 -21.32 6.49 -15.78
C TYR A 195 -21.14 4.99 -16.03
N SER A 196 -19.97 4.54 -16.43
CA SER A 196 -19.69 3.14 -16.76
C SER A 196 -19.88 2.17 -15.59
N ILE A 197 -19.81 2.66 -14.33
CA ILE A 197 -19.96 1.87 -13.11
C ILE A 197 -21.10 2.45 -12.25
N PRO A 198 -22.38 2.24 -12.64
CA PRO A 198 -23.52 2.75 -11.88
C PRO A 198 -23.63 2.08 -10.52
N ILE A 199 -24.30 2.77 -9.60
CA ILE A 199 -24.64 2.21 -8.29
C ILE A 199 -25.92 1.37 -8.35
N SER A 200 -26.14 0.54 -7.34
CA SER A 200 -27.39 -0.21 -7.20
C SER A 200 -28.55 0.69 -6.71
N GLU A 201 -29.79 0.28 -6.97
CA GLU A 201 -31.00 0.96 -6.44
C GLU A 201 -30.91 1.15 -4.91
N LYS A 202 -30.37 0.19 -4.19
CA LYS A 202 -30.13 0.29 -2.76
C LYS A 202 -29.20 1.44 -2.40
N TRP A 203 -28.17 1.70 -3.22
CA TRP A 203 -27.28 2.84 -3.04
C TRP A 203 -27.94 4.17 -3.39
N GLU A 204 -28.82 4.19 -4.39
CA GLU A 204 -29.64 5.35 -4.70
C GLU A 204 -30.44 5.79 -3.47
N GLU A 205 -31.11 4.84 -2.82
CA GLU A 205 -31.90 5.11 -1.64
C GLU A 205 -31.04 5.55 -0.43
N TYR A 206 -29.83 4.99 -0.25
CA TYR A 206 -28.91 5.48 0.78
C TYR A 206 -28.51 6.94 0.54
N ILE A 207 -28.20 7.31 -0.70
CA ILE A 207 -27.86 8.71 -1.03
C ILE A 207 -29.06 9.63 -0.74
N ASP A 208 -30.26 9.24 -1.20
CA ASP A 208 -31.47 10.02 -0.94
C ASP A 208 -31.79 10.19 0.55
N LEU A 209 -31.56 9.13 1.35
CA LEU A 209 -31.68 9.19 2.79
C LEU A 209 -30.67 10.17 3.40
N TYR A 210 -29.39 10.06 3.06
CA TYR A 210 -28.35 10.88 3.66
C TYR A 210 -28.40 12.34 3.21
N THR A 211 -28.87 12.60 1.98
CA THR A 211 -29.10 13.95 1.45
C THR A 211 -30.48 14.51 1.84
N LYS A 212 -31.27 13.81 2.69
CA LYS A 212 -32.60 14.20 3.18
C LYS A 212 -33.67 14.34 2.07
N LYS A 213 -33.51 13.68 0.95
CA LYS A 213 -34.53 13.58 -0.11
C LYS A 213 -35.59 12.53 0.22
N LYS A 214 -35.22 11.52 1.02
CA LYS A 214 -36.11 10.49 1.56
C LYS A 214 -35.96 10.43 3.09
N SER A 215 -37.03 10.00 3.77
CA SER A 215 -37.01 9.64 5.18
C SER A 215 -36.72 8.13 5.35
N ILE A 216 -36.48 7.67 6.58
CA ILE A 216 -36.29 6.25 6.87
C ILE A 216 -37.52 5.42 6.47
N ASN A 217 -38.73 6.00 6.58
CA ASN A 217 -39.97 5.31 6.25
C ASN A 217 -40.19 5.15 4.75
N ASP A 218 -39.48 5.88 3.91
CA ASP A 218 -39.58 5.84 2.44
C ASP A 218 -38.60 4.83 1.82
N ILE A 219 -37.77 4.15 2.62
CA ILE A 219 -36.80 3.19 2.16
C ILE A 219 -37.46 1.85 1.86
N SER A 220 -37.20 1.27 0.69
CA SER A 220 -37.85 0.07 0.17
C SER A 220 -37.34 -1.24 0.79
N PHE A 221 -36.30 -1.21 1.61
CA PHE A 221 -35.68 -2.39 2.21
C PHE A 221 -35.43 -2.19 3.72
N GLU A 222 -35.23 -3.30 4.44
CA GLU A 222 -34.86 -3.23 5.85
C GLU A 222 -33.49 -2.58 6.05
N LEU A 223 -33.47 -1.43 6.76
CA LEU A 223 -32.29 -0.62 6.96
C LEU A 223 -31.48 -1.14 8.16
N PRO A 224 -30.23 -1.66 7.96
CA PRO A 224 -29.38 -2.04 9.08
C PRO A 224 -29.13 -0.85 10.02
N LYS A 225 -29.09 -1.11 11.33
CA LYS A 225 -28.86 -0.04 12.34
C LYS A 225 -27.63 0.83 12.02
N THR A 226 -26.55 0.22 11.54
CA THR A 226 -25.30 0.90 11.17
C THR A 226 -25.41 1.72 9.87
N ARG A 227 -26.55 1.72 9.18
CA ARG A 227 -26.81 2.42 7.93
C ARG A 227 -27.92 3.46 8.03
N ARG A 228 -28.57 3.59 9.18
CA ARG A 228 -29.66 4.56 9.40
C ARG A 228 -29.19 6.01 9.40
N SER A 229 -27.89 6.22 9.70
CA SER A 229 -27.23 7.52 9.64
C SER A 229 -25.78 7.32 9.20
N LEU A 230 -25.13 8.39 8.77
CA LEU A 230 -23.69 8.37 8.52
C LEU A 230 -22.93 8.21 9.83
N GLU A 231 -21.96 7.31 9.85
CA GLU A 231 -21.05 7.11 10.99
C GLU A 231 -20.19 8.35 11.24
N ARG A 232 -19.77 9.00 10.15
CA ARG A 232 -18.95 10.21 10.18
C ARG A 232 -19.19 11.05 8.94
N ILE A 233 -19.22 12.35 9.11
CA ILE A 233 -19.15 13.35 8.04
C ILE A 233 -17.88 14.15 8.26
N ALA A 234 -17.02 14.22 7.24
CA ALA A 234 -15.81 15.03 7.31
C ALA A 234 -16.17 16.53 7.40
N PRO A 235 -15.31 17.36 8.00
CA PRO A 235 -15.52 18.81 8.00
C PRO A 235 -15.72 19.33 6.56
N ASN A 236 -16.60 20.33 6.41
CA ASN A 236 -16.91 20.99 5.13
C ASN A 236 -17.39 20.05 4.00
N CYS A 237 -17.91 18.87 4.34
CA CYS A 237 -18.40 17.90 3.36
C CYS A 237 -19.84 18.26 2.95
N ASP A 238 -20.05 18.59 1.67
CA ASP A 238 -21.37 18.67 1.07
C ASP A 238 -21.82 17.25 0.68
N LEU A 239 -22.87 16.74 1.31
CA LEU A 239 -23.37 15.38 1.05
C LEU A 239 -23.94 15.22 -0.37
N ASN A 240 -24.26 16.31 -1.07
CA ASN A 240 -24.70 16.27 -2.47
C ASN A 240 -23.52 16.22 -3.47
N ASP A 241 -22.29 16.53 -3.02
CA ASP A 241 -21.07 16.50 -3.86
C ASP A 241 -19.88 15.97 -3.04
N CYS A 242 -19.99 14.70 -2.63
CA CYS A 242 -19.02 14.04 -1.77
C CYS A 242 -18.74 12.60 -2.22
N ILE A 243 -17.81 11.95 -1.53
CA ILE A 243 -17.57 10.52 -1.69
C ILE A 243 -17.93 9.76 -0.42
N PHE A 244 -18.76 8.73 -0.55
CA PHE A 244 -19.11 7.81 0.52
C PHE A 244 -18.15 6.63 0.56
N GLN A 245 -17.63 6.32 1.74
CA GLN A 245 -16.85 5.12 2.00
C GLN A 245 -17.61 4.19 2.93
N ILE A 246 -17.77 2.93 2.50
CA ILE A 246 -18.34 1.88 3.34
C ILE A 246 -17.26 1.34 4.28
N ARG A 247 -17.66 1.13 5.54
CA ARG A 247 -16.90 0.39 6.54
C ARG A 247 -17.80 -0.66 7.17
N SER A 248 -17.23 -1.65 7.86
CA SER A 248 -18.01 -2.62 8.65
C SER A 248 -18.86 -1.92 9.72
N SER A 249 -18.33 -0.85 10.31
CA SER A 249 -18.98 -0.04 11.34
C SER A 249 -20.07 0.90 10.83
N GLY A 250 -20.00 1.34 9.55
CA GLY A 250 -20.94 2.33 9.02
C GLY A 250 -20.55 2.87 7.65
N ILE A 251 -21.19 3.97 7.26
CA ILE A 251 -20.85 4.73 6.05
C ILE A 251 -20.31 6.09 6.48
N ARG A 252 -19.22 6.52 5.87
CA ARG A 252 -18.56 7.80 6.10
C ARG A 252 -18.63 8.65 4.85
N ALA A 253 -18.82 9.96 5.02
CA ALA A 253 -18.77 10.94 3.95
C ALA A 253 -17.49 11.78 4.03
N TYR A 254 -16.84 12.00 2.89
CA TYR A 254 -15.62 12.80 2.77
C TYR A 254 -15.79 13.84 1.66
N SER A 255 -15.22 15.03 1.88
CA SER A 255 -15.14 16.06 0.86
C SER A 255 -14.27 15.62 -0.31
N LEU A 256 -14.65 16.00 -1.52
CA LEU A 256 -13.82 15.79 -2.71
C LEU A 256 -12.59 16.71 -2.75
N ASP A 257 -12.60 17.78 -1.96
CA ASP A 257 -11.49 18.75 -1.90
C ASP A 257 -10.39 18.31 -0.92
N ASP A 258 -10.66 17.26 -0.13
CA ASP A 258 -9.71 16.61 0.75
C ASP A 258 -9.15 15.32 0.12
N PRO A 259 -8.00 14.79 0.62
CA PRO A 259 -7.51 13.48 0.23
C PRO A 259 -8.53 12.39 0.60
N PHE A 260 -8.74 11.46 -0.32
CA PHE A 260 -9.52 10.26 -0.03
C PHE A 260 -8.83 9.44 1.09
N PRO A 261 -9.57 8.89 2.05
CA PRO A 261 -8.95 8.03 3.08
C PRO A 261 -8.39 6.76 2.46
N THR A 262 -7.48 6.10 3.18
CA THR A 262 -6.82 4.87 2.72
C THR A 262 -7.79 3.91 2.01
N PHE A 263 -7.51 3.64 0.75
CA PHE A 263 -8.20 2.65 -0.05
C PHE A 263 -7.86 1.26 0.51
N ALA A 264 -8.87 0.55 0.98
CA ALA A 264 -8.71 -0.76 1.60
C ALA A 264 -9.78 -1.72 1.10
N VAL A 265 -9.41 -2.99 1.00
CA VAL A 265 -10.33 -4.09 0.69
C VAL A 265 -10.68 -4.82 1.98
N SER A 266 -11.96 -5.20 2.12
CA SER A 266 -12.39 -6.08 3.20
C SER A 266 -12.06 -7.53 2.86
N ASN A 267 -11.43 -8.24 3.78
CA ASN A 267 -11.19 -9.69 3.67
C ASN A 267 -12.48 -10.52 3.84
N SER A 268 -13.61 -9.90 4.12
CA SER A 268 -14.89 -10.58 4.40
C SER A 268 -15.77 -10.82 3.18
N GLY A 269 -15.21 -10.88 1.97
CA GLY A 269 -15.88 -11.46 0.78
C GLY A 269 -17.06 -10.67 0.19
N GLY A 270 -17.46 -9.57 0.79
CA GLY A 270 -18.48 -8.71 0.21
C GLY A 270 -17.81 -7.59 -0.60
N GLY A 271 -17.84 -7.64 -1.91
CA GLY A 271 -17.25 -6.66 -2.84
C GLY A 271 -17.66 -5.18 -2.68
N ALA A 272 -18.08 -4.78 -1.51
CA ALA A 272 -18.91 -3.63 -1.23
C ALA A 272 -18.19 -2.42 -0.61
N MET A 273 -16.85 -2.40 -0.57
CA MET A 273 -16.13 -1.23 -0.05
C MET A 273 -15.73 -0.23 -1.13
N ILE A 274 -16.28 -0.40 -2.34
CA ILE A 274 -15.98 0.50 -3.46
C ILE A 274 -16.66 1.85 -3.17
N PRO A 275 -15.90 2.95 -3.12
CA PRO A 275 -16.46 4.26 -2.83
C PRO A 275 -17.52 4.69 -3.83
N VAL A 276 -18.46 5.51 -3.36
CA VAL A 276 -19.59 6.03 -4.15
C VAL A 276 -19.55 7.54 -4.21
N LEU A 277 -19.61 8.10 -5.41
CA LEU A 277 -19.78 9.54 -5.65
C LEU A 277 -21.25 9.91 -5.55
N SER A 278 -21.59 10.79 -4.61
CA SER A 278 -22.98 11.15 -4.31
C SER A 278 -23.66 11.88 -5.47
N LYS A 279 -22.99 12.86 -6.07
CA LYS A 279 -23.53 13.68 -7.15
C LYS A 279 -23.77 12.90 -8.44
N GLU A 280 -22.76 12.09 -8.83
CA GLU A 280 -22.81 11.33 -10.08
C GLU A 280 -23.49 9.96 -9.94
N ARG A 281 -23.82 9.55 -8.71
CA ARG A 281 -24.50 8.28 -8.39
C ARG A 281 -23.81 7.08 -9.06
N ARG A 282 -22.49 7.03 -8.93
CA ARG A 282 -21.66 5.97 -9.50
C ARG A 282 -20.53 5.57 -8.55
N HIS A 283 -19.97 4.41 -8.79
CA HIS A 283 -18.70 4.02 -8.17
C HIS A 283 -17.53 4.68 -8.90
N LEU A 284 -16.37 4.72 -8.21
CA LEU A 284 -15.11 5.05 -8.87
C LEU A 284 -14.80 4.02 -9.95
N ASN A 285 -14.34 4.46 -11.11
CA ASN A 285 -13.79 3.59 -12.14
C ASN A 285 -12.34 3.19 -11.85
N LEU A 286 -11.79 2.26 -12.62
CA LEU A 286 -10.45 1.72 -12.39
C LEU A 286 -9.35 2.77 -12.65
N THR A 287 -9.56 3.66 -13.60
CA THR A 287 -8.62 4.76 -13.89
C THR A 287 -8.51 5.73 -12.71
N GLU A 288 -9.64 6.11 -12.12
CA GLU A 288 -9.66 6.94 -10.92
C GLU A 288 -8.96 6.25 -9.74
N MET A 289 -9.16 4.95 -9.57
CA MET A 289 -8.50 4.16 -8.53
C MET A 289 -6.97 4.06 -8.76
N LYS A 290 -6.53 3.94 -10.01
CA LYS A 290 -5.10 4.02 -10.36
C LYS A 290 -4.50 5.36 -9.94
N ARG A 291 -5.14 6.46 -10.29
CA ARG A 291 -4.70 7.82 -9.89
C ARG A 291 -4.63 7.99 -8.38
N ILE A 292 -5.62 7.47 -7.64
CA ILE A 292 -5.67 7.50 -6.16
C ILE A 292 -4.46 6.77 -5.55
N MET A 293 -3.95 5.75 -6.23
CA MET A 293 -2.79 4.97 -5.77
C MET A 293 -1.46 5.43 -6.39
N GLY A 294 -1.49 6.40 -7.31
CA GLY A 294 -0.29 6.91 -8.00
C GLY A 294 0.24 6.02 -9.12
N PHE A 295 -0.58 5.08 -9.60
CA PHE A 295 -0.29 4.29 -10.80
C PHE A 295 -0.63 5.09 -12.06
N PRO A 296 0.11 4.91 -13.18
CA PRO A 296 -0.17 5.59 -14.43
C PRO A 296 -1.46 5.08 -15.08
N GLU A 297 -2.06 5.88 -15.96
CA GLU A 297 -3.31 5.51 -16.62
C GLU A 297 -3.15 4.33 -17.58
N GLU A 298 -2.01 4.21 -18.21
CA GLU A 298 -1.62 3.11 -19.09
C GLU A 298 -1.37 1.78 -18.35
N PHE A 299 -1.31 1.77 -17.02
CA PHE A 299 -1.12 0.54 -16.25
C PHE A 299 -2.28 -0.43 -16.46
N VAL A 300 -1.99 -1.62 -16.97
CA VAL A 300 -2.97 -2.61 -17.42
C VAL A 300 -3.28 -3.62 -16.31
N PHE A 301 -4.57 -3.96 -16.16
CA PHE A 301 -5.03 -5.04 -15.29
C PHE A 301 -5.69 -6.13 -16.15
N PRO A 302 -5.01 -7.24 -16.47
CA PRO A 302 -5.58 -8.35 -17.25
C PRO A 302 -6.41 -9.33 -16.40
N VAL A 303 -6.91 -8.86 -15.28
CA VAL A 303 -7.66 -9.62 -14.27
C VAL A 303 -9.05 -9.02 -14.06
N SER A 304 -9.88 -9.67 -13.23
CA SER A 304 -11.21 -9.13 -12.92
C SER A 304 -11.12 -7.75 -12.25
N ARG A 305 -12.20 -6.93 -12.39
CA ARG A 305 -12.29 -5.66 -11.67
C ARG A 305 -12.08 -5.82 -10.15
N THR A 306 -12.63 -6.88 -9.57
CA THR A 306 -12.50 -7.17 -8.13
C THR A 306 -11.04 -7.42 -7.76
N ASP A 307 -10.31 -8.21 -8.55
CA ASP A 307 -8.90 -8.49 -8.32
C ASP A 307 -8.05 -7.23 -8.55
N SER A 308 -8.36 -6.44 -9.58
CA SER A 308 -7.67 -5.15 -9.83
C SER A 308 -7.79 -4.21 -8.63
N ILE A 309 -8.97 -4.11 -8.04
CA ILE A 309 -9.22 -3.29 -6.84
C ILE A 309 -8.43 -3.83 -5.64
N LYS A 310 -8.43 -5.16 -5.45
CA LYS A 310 -7.67 -5.83 -4.38
C LYS A 310 -6.16 -5.57 -4.55
N GLN A 311 -5.66 -5.74 -5.76
CA GLN A 311 -4.26 -5.50 -6.10
C GLN A 311 -3.86 -4.05 -5.83
N LEU A 312 -4.64 -3.06 -6.31
CA LEU A 312 -4.38 -1.64 -6.03
C LEU A 312 -4.41 -1.31 -4.53
N ALA A 313 -5.39 -1.82 -3.79
CA ALA A 313 -5.52 -1.54 -2.37
C ALA A 313 -4.34 -2.07 -1.54
N ASN A 314 -3.73 -3.18 -1.96
CA ASN A 314 -2.58 -3.79 -1.30
C ASN A 314 -1.24 -3.22 -1.79
N ALA A 315 -1.22 -2.54 -2.93
CA ALA A 315 0.02 -2.04 -3.52
C ALA A 315 0.72 -0.99 -2.65
N VAL A 316 2.03 -0.93 -2.77
CA VAL A 316 2.86 0.19 -2.30
C VAL A 316 2.64 1.39 -3.23
N CYS A 317 2.66 2.60 -2.69
CA CYS A 317 2.40 3.83 -3.44
C CYS A 317 3.66 4.28 -4.21
N PRO A 318 3.70 4.19 -5.56
CA PRO A 318 4.90 4.45 -6.33
C PRO A 318 5.49 5.86 -6.15
N PRO A 319 4.72 6.97 -6.06
CA PRO A 319 5.31 8.30 -5.86
C PRO A 319 6.06 8.50 -4.54
N VAL A 320 5.70 7.75 -3.49
CA VAL A 320 6.44 7.79 -2.22
C VAL A 320 7.76 7.02 -2.35
N ILE A 321 7.73 5.86 -3.02
CA ILE A 321 8.94 5.08 -3.32
C ILE A 321 9.91 5.91 -4.18
N GLU A 322 9.41 6.54 -5.24
CA GLU A 322 10.18 7.44 -6.10
C GLU A 322 10.91 8.52 -5.27
N SER A 323 10.20 9.20 -4.37
CA SER A 323 10.80 10.23 -3.51
C SER A 323 11.89 9.66 -2.60
N ILE A 324 11.66 8.50 -1.97
CA ILE A 324 12.65 7.86 -1.09
C ILE A 324 13.86 7.37 -1.91
N CYS A 325 13.64 6.85 -3.12
CA CYS A 325 14.74 6.44 -4.01
C CYS A 325 15.59 7.62 -4.48
N ASN A 326 15.00 8.80 -4.69
CA ASN A 326 15.76 10.01 -4.97
C ASN A 326 16.62 10.43 -3.76
N ASP A 327 16.09 10.32 -2.54
CA ASP A 327 16.87 10.55 -1.31
C ASP A 327 18.01 9.50 -1.18
N LEU A 328 17.75 8.23 -1.53
CA LEU A 328 18.76 7.18 -1.57
C LEU A 328 19.83 7.43 -2.61
N ASN A 329 19.46 7.92 -3.80
CA ASN A 329 20.40 8.25 -4.86
C ASN A 329 21.43 9.32 -4.41
N ALA A 330 20.95 10.34 -3.67
CA ALA A 330 21.83 11.38 -3.14
C ALA A 330 22.89 10.84 -2.18
N ILE A 331 22.60 9.72 -1.47
CA ILE A 331 23.51 9.09 -0.51
C ILE A 331 24.37 8.03 -1.20
N ALA A 332 23.77 7.18 -2.03
CA ALA A 332 24.44 6.02 -2.63
C ALA A 332 25.41 6.40 -3.77
N LYS A 333 25.17 7.55 -4.43
CA LYS A 333 26.02 8.06 -5.48
C LYS A 333 27.44 8.34 -4.95
N GLY A 334 28.41 7.59 -5.47
CA GLY A 334 29.81 7.64 -5.02
C GLY A 334 30.18 6.62 -3.94
N ILE A 335 29.21 5.81 -3.43
CA ILE A 335 29.48 4.71 -2.50
C ILE A 335 29.29 3.34 -3.20
N LEU A 336 28.24 3.20 -4.02
CA LEU A 336 27.85 1.98 -4.70
C LEU A 336 28.01 2.07 -6.25
N THR A 337 28.76 3.06 -6.72
CA THR A 337 29.07 3.23 -8.16
C THR A 337 30.36 2.56 -8.56
#